data_6b394773ad13bee27e1e8259ec861098
#
_entry.id   6b394773ad13bee27e1e8259ec861098
#
_cell.length_a   1.000
_cell.length_b   1.000
_cell.length_c   1.000
_cell.angle_alpha   90.00
_cell.angle_beta   90.00
_cell.angle_gamma   90.00
#
_symmetry.space_group_name_H-M   'P 1'
#
loop_
_entity.id
_entity.type
_entity.pdbx_description
1 polymer ?
#
loop_
_entity_poly.entity_id
_entity_poly.type
_entity_poly.pdbx_seq_one_letter_code
_entity_poly.pdbx_strand_id
1 'polypeptide(L)'
;MQIICQERNADELLKRFFDFSNDQYQPVQVNAQDRLGRTLLHVALSRGHINWVKFLLRNGADPNLANNDGLTPLHFLSKSEYGDKMAETFFKICDEKYQTLQINAQDKIGKTPLHYTLSNGCKKQILRVLLRKGADSNLADEEGLTPTHVVCKRNNDDELAELFFEINDDNQQIVQVNTQDKLGWTPLHYALANNGKNSIRALLRRGVSPNLVNAEGSTPLHIVNKRGKNSLVLAKILFEMCENRRQLVQVNVQDNLGNTPLHLSEAALNDDVSKLLLRKDADPNVVNKEGLTPLHIICDESHDFGLAKTFFKINDDRKQLVQVNAKDNLGRTSLQLAVANLLTDVVDLLLDHGANLSSFFFPPASSFGLGLEIRLEKSINLKQVSSALVIIERLERRGYELDQTDALTMIKFFTKYEVFEKSTNLVKSWCKNKGFAREAKKVKIRPELSLCDLFLLRPEEAKKLVTYTEYFKLANSAAWWDIPEASIQPCVLNLCEKQLRRFFRHWALEFFLILIRNRLPIEFCDMILDEESFTNKDLYHICLAATGQS
;
A
#
# COMPACT_ATOMS: atom_id res chain seq x y z
N MET A 1 51.46 -1.73 -17.99
CA MET A 1 51.11 -0.77 -16.90
C MET A 1 49.81 -1.10 -16.17
N GLN A 2 48.71 -1.38 -16.86
CA GLN A 2 47.44 -1.74 -16.17
C GLN A 2 47.51 -3.04 -15.35
N ILE A 3 48.36 -4.03 -15.77
CA ILE A 3 48.60 -5.26 -15.01
C ILE A 3 49.30 -4.96 -13.69
N ILE A 4 50.26 -4.02 -13.70
CA ILE A 4 50.99 -3.60 -12.48
C ILE A 4 50.05 -3.00 -11.42
N CYS A 5 49.00 -2.29 -11.85
CA CYS A 5 47.99 -1.72 -10.91
C CYS A 5 47.15 -2.80 -10.21
N GLN A 6 47.23 -4.06 -10.60
CA GLN A 6 46.52 -5.17 -9.97
C GLN A 6 47.32 -5.87 -8.86
N GLU A 7 48.60 -5.58 -8.77
CA GLU A 7 49.52 -6.20 -7.83
C GLU A 7 49.54 -5.52 -6.45
N ARG A 8 49.78 -6.32 -5.41
CA ARG A 8 49.85 -5.77 -4.00
C ARG A 8 51.01 -4.79 -3.78
N ASN A 9 52.11 -4.87 -4.58
CA ASN A 9 53.28 -4.01 -4.47
C ASN A 9 53.30 -2.95 -5.58
N ALA A 10 52.13 -2.48 -6.01
CA ALA A 10 51.99 -1.58 -7.14
C ALA A 10 52.85 -0.28 -7.03
N ASP A 11 53.01 0.31 -5.86
CA ASP A 11 53.77 1.56 -5.66
C ASP A 11 55.26 1.41 -5.96
N GLU A 12 55.90 0.31 -5.55
CA GLU A 12 57.32 0.06 -5.80
C GLU A 12 57.56 -0.30 -7.27
N LEU A 13 56.68 -1.12 -7.87
CA LEU A 13 56.75 -1.48 -9.27
C LEU A 13 56.57 -0.26 -10.19
N LEU A 14 55.71 0.69 -9.84
CA LEU A 14 55.53 1.91 -10.60
C LEU A 14 56.81 2.74 -10.62
N LYS A 15 57.40 2.98 -9.44
CA LYS A 15 58.63 3.78 -9.32
C LYS A 15 59.75 3.15 -10.16
N ARG A 16 60.00 1.86 -10.04
CA ARG A 16 61.01 1.15 -10.84
C ARG A 16 60.73 1.22 -12.33
N PHE A 17 59.45 1.12 -12.76
CA PHE A 17 59.07 1.21 -14.16
C PHE A 17 59.38 2.59 -14.77
N PHE A 18 59.08 3.68 -14.04
CA PHE A 18 59.33 5.03 -14.51
C PHE A 18 60.84 5.37 -14.47
N ASP A 19 61.58 4.94 -13.42
CA ASP A 19 63.00 5.10 -13.33
C ASP A 19 63.70 4.41 -14.51
N PHE A 20 63.32 3.18 -14.81
CA PHE A 20 63.85 2.40 -15.97
C PHE A 20 63.49 3.03 -17.32
N SER A 21 62.28 3.57 -17.49
CA SER A 21 61.84 4.22 -18.72
C SER A 21 62.55 5.55 -18.97
N ASN A 22 62.85 6.31 -17.95
CA ASN A 22 63.65 7.54 -18.04
C ASN A 22 65.10 7.25 -18.46
N ASP A 23 65.72 6.17 -17.97
CA ASP A 23 67.08 5.78 -18.29
C ASP A 23 67.26 5.34 -19.75
N GLN A 24 66.16 4.91 -20.41
CA GLN A 24 66.19 4.43 -21.80
C GLN A 24 65.72 5.43 -22.87
N TYR A 25 65.57 6.73 -22.56
CA TYR A 25 65.12 7.80 -23.48
C TYR A 25 63.75 7.56 -24.16
N GLN A 26 62.89 6.70 -23.58
CA GLN A 26 61.51 6.56 -24.06
C GLN A 26 60.55 7.17 -23.04
N PRO A 27 60.01 8.36 -23.29
CA PRO A 27 59.08 8.99 -22.35
C PRO A 27 57.82 8.14 -22.23
N VAL A 28 57.45 7.80 -21.00
CA VAL A 28 56.21 7.06 -20.72
C VAL A 28 55.01 7.91 -21.17
N GLN A 29 54.19 7.37 -22.07
CA GLN A 29 52.94 8.02 -22.46
C GLN A 29 51.93 7.93 -21.32
N VAL A 30 51.99 8.88 -20.40
CA VAL A 30 51.17 8.93 -19.18
C VAL A 30 49.65 8.93 -19.49
N ASN A 31 49.28 9.52 -20.63
CA ASN A 31 47.92 9.62 -21.13
C ASN A 31 47.49 8.49 -22.10
N ALA A 32 48.29 7.41 -22.21
CA ALA A 32 47.90 6.27 -23.00
C ALA A 32 46.59 5.65 -22.49
N GLN A 33 45.68 5.40 -23.43
CA GLN A 33 44.37 4.82 -23.14
C GLN A 33 44.36 3.32 -23.49
N ASP A 34 43.64 2.54 -22.66
CA ASP A 34 43.35 1.13 -22.93
C ASP A 34 42.19 0.97 -23.94
N ARG A 35 41.75 -0.27 -24.19
CA ARG A 35 40.64 -0.59 -25.10
C ARG A 35 39.30 0.04 -24.67
N LEU A 36 39.15 0.38 -23.38
CA LEU A 36 37.99 1.06 -22.83
C LEU A 36 38.17 2.59 -22.77
N GLY A 37 39.26 3.12 -23.31
CA GLY A 37 39.63 4.53 -23.26
C GLY A 37 40.14 4.98 -21.90
N ARG A 38 40.39 4.08 -20.93
CA ARG A 38 40.86 4.44 -19.60
C ARG A 38 42.35 4.71 -19.58
N THR A 39 42.75 5.80 -18.92
CA THR A 39 44.18 6.07 -18.63
C THR A 39 44.58 5.42 -17.30
N LEU A 40 45.87 5.43 -17.01
CA LEU A 40 46.39 4.99 -15.70
C LEU A 40 45.79 5.79 -14.54
N LEU A 41 45.53 7.08 -14.76
CA LEU A 41 44.91 7.93 -13.74
C LEU A 41 43.49 7.44 -13.37
N HIS A 42 42.67 7.02 -14.34
CA HIS A 42 41.36 6.41 -14.09
C HIS A 42 41.48 5.17 -13.21
N VAL A 43 42.44 4.27 -13.53
CA VAL A 43 42.64 3.03 -12.77
C VAL A 43 43.15 3.31 -11.36
N ALA A 44 44.10 4.24 -11.21
CA ALA A 44 44.65 4.63 -9.91
C ALA A 44 43.56 5.20 -8.97
N LEU A 45 42.67 6.05 -9.52
CA LEU A 45 41.56 6.64 -8.78
C LEU A 45 40.51 5.59 -8.38
N SER A 46 40.18 4.67 -9.29
CA SER A 46 39.20 3.63 -8.99
C SER A 46 39.65 2.68 -7.87
N ARG A 47 40.95 2.47 -7.74
CA ARG A 47 41.56 1.53 -6.79
C ARG A 47 42.09 2.18 -5.50
N GLY A 48 42.02 3.50 -5.41
CA GLY A 48 42.47 4.22 -4.21
C GLY A 48 43.99 4.37 -4.05
N HIS A 49 44.76 4.20 -5.15
CA HIS A 49 46.24 4.32 -5.11
C HIS A 49 46.69 5.79 -5.08
N ILE A 50 46.62 6.42 -3.93
CA ILE A 50 46.90 7.84 -3.78
C ILE A 50 48.33 8.24 -4.23
N ASN A 51 49.32 7.38 -4.02
CA ASN A 51 50.71 7.65 -4.45
C ASN A 51 50.81 7.67 -5.97
N TRP A 52 50.09 6.78 -6.65
CA TRP A 52 50.02 6.77 -8.09
C TRP A 52 49.32 8.00 -8.66
N VAL A 53 48.23 8.41 -8.04
CA VAL A 53 47.50 9.61 -8.44
C VAL A 53 48.43 10.83 -8.34
N LYS A 54 49.15 10.99 -7.19
CA LYS A 54 50.17 12.05 -7.01
C LYS A 54 51.26 12.00 -8.08
N PHE A 55 51.78 10.84 -8.33
CA PHE A 55 52.88 10.66 -9.28
C PHE A 55 52.41 10.98 -10.72
N LEU A 56 51.32 10.41 -11.17
CA LEU A 56 50.78 10.59 -12.52
C LEU A 56 50.44 12.05 -12.81
N LEU A 57 49.71 12.73 -11.90
CA LEU A 57 49.39 14.15 -12.07
C LEU A 57 50.64 15.04 -12.13
N ARG A 58 51.67 14.77 -11.29
CA ARG A 58 52.94 15.52 -11.34
C ARG A 58 53.72 15.31 -12.63
N ASN A 59 53.53 14.15 -13.29
CA ASN A 59 54.19 13.81 -14.56
C ASN A 59 53.30 14.08 -15.80
N GLY A 60 52.28 14.95 -15.67
CA GLY A 60 51.49 15.44 -16.79
C GLY A 60 50.31 14.54 -17.23
N ALA A 61 49.80 13.70 -16.33
CA ALA A 61 48.53 13.05 -16.59
C ALA A 61 47.41 14.10 -16.70
N ASP A 62 46.64 14.00 -17.78
CA ASP A 62 45.50 14.87 -18.05
C ASP A 62 44.28 14.45 -17.17
N PRO A 63 43.84 15.30 -16.23
CA PRO A 63 42.70 15.00 -15.36
C PRO A 63 41.34 15.14 -16.05
N ASN A 64 41.31 15.57 -17.32
CA ASN A 64 40.07 15.79 -18.09
C ASN A 64 39.87 14.77 -19.22
N LEU A 65 40.88 13.93 -19.48
CA LEU A 65 40.80 12.97 -20.58
C LEU A 65 39.70 11.92 -20.29
N ALA A 66 38.63 11.93 -21.07
CA ALA A 66 37.52 11.02 -20.90
C ALA A 66 37.79 9.62 -21.47
N ASN A 67 37.22 8.59 -20.87
CA ASN A 67 37.19 7.25 -21.41
C ASN A 67 36.13 7.07 -22.52
N ASN A 68 35.96 5.86 -23.05
CA ASN A 68 34.99 5.56 -24.09
C ASN A 68 33.52 5.83 -23.67
N ASP A 69 33.20 5.86 -22.39
CA ASP A 69 31.88 6.17 -21.85
C ASP A 69 31.71 7.66 -21.50
N GLY A 70 32.70 8.51 -21.81
CA GLY A 70 32.70 9.93 -21.46
C GLY A 70 33.12 10.21 -20.01
N LEU A 71 33.50 9.20 -19.24
CA LEU A 71 33.90 9.35 -17.86
C LEU A 71 35.31 9.91 -17.75
N THR A 72 35.48 11.09 -17.14
CA THR A 72 36.77 11.68 -16.81
C THR A 72 37.37 11.07 -15.52
N PRO A 73 38.64 11.29 -15.23
CA PRO A 73 39.25 10.90 -13.94
C PRO A 73 38.43 11.40 -12.73
N LEU A 74 37.83 12.59 -12.81
CA LEU A 74 36.98 13.14 -11.75
C LEU A 74 35.69 12.32 -11.52
N HIS A 75 35.09 11.75 -12.58
CA HIS A 75 33.98 10.81 -12.43
C HIS A 75 34.44 9.54 -11.68
N PHE A 76 35.63 9.01 -12.00
CA PHE A 76 36.18 7.85 -11.31
C PHE A 76 36.46 8.14 -9.84
N LEU A 77 37.00 9.31 -9.52
CA LEU A 77 37.17 9.75 -8.13
C LEU A 77 35.83 9.78 -7.40
N SER A 78 34.80 10.32 -8.04
CA SER A 78 33.43 10.41 -7.49
C SER A 78 32.75 9.06 -7.29
N LYS A 79 33.06 8.06 -8.13
CA LYS A 79 32.56 6.68 -8.03
C LYS A 79 33.34 5.86 -6.99
N SER A 80 34.62 6.13 -6.79
CA SER A 80 35.52 5.33 -5.96
C SER A 80 35.13 5.36 -4.48
N GLU A 81 35.19 4.23 -3.79
CA GLU A 81 35.04 4.17 -2.32
C GLU A 81 36.12 4.96 -1.57
N TYR A 82 37.25 5.19 -2.22
CA TYR A 82 38.39 5.94 -1.69
C TYR A 82 38.30 7.44 -2.01
N GLY A 83 37.23 7.90 -2.67
CA GLY A 83 37.10 9.25 -3.19
C GLY A 83 37.32 10.33 -2.14
N ASP A 84 36.71 10.21 -0.96
CA ASP A 84 36.84 11.17 0.13
C ASP A 84 38.30 11.34 0.60
N LYS A 85 39.08 10.24 0.68
CA LYS A 85 40.48 10.25 1.09
C LYS A 85 41.42 10.89 0.06
N MET A 86 41.05 10.83 -1.21
CA MET A 86 41.88 11.28 -2.33
C MET A 86 41.49 12.68 -2.82
N ALA A 87 40.28 13.14 -2.54
CA ALA A 87 39.75 14.37 -3.10
C ALA A 87 40.67 15.58 -2.89
N GLU A 88 41.04 15.89 -1.65
CA GLU A 88 41.91 17.02 -1.35
C GLU A 88 43.25 16.93 -2.08
N THR A 89 43.88 15.76 -2.10
CA THR A 89 45.15 15.55 -2.78
C THR A 89 45.02 15.73 -4.29
N PHE A 90 43.98 15.16 -4.90
CA PHE A 90 43.71 15.29 -6.34
C PHE A 90 43.56 16.77 -6.75
N PHE A 91 42.64 17.48 -6.10
CA PHE A 91 42.37 18.87 -6.41
C PHE A 91 43.58 19.78 -6.12
N LYS A 92 44.30 19.59 -5.00
CA LYS A 92 45.50 20.36 -4.65
C LYS A 92 46.58 20.24 -5.74
N ILE A 93 46.88 19.05 -6.24
CA ILE A 93 47.89 18.86 -7.29
C ILE A 93 47.44 19.46 -8.61
N CYS A 94 46.19 19.35 -8.97
CA CYS A 94 45.64 19.99 -10.18
C CYS A 94 45.77 21.53 -10.10
N ASP A 95 45.46 22.11 -8.94
CA ASP A 95 45.63 23.56 -8.70
C ASP A 95 47.11 23.96 -8.77
N GLU A 96 48.02 23.22 -8.12
CA GLU A 96 49.48 23.47 -8.15
C GLU A 96 50.05 23.40 -9.60
N LYS A 97 49.47 22.60 -10.46
CA LYS A 97 49.87 22.44 -11.85
C LYS A 97 49.12 23.36 -12.83
N TYR A 98 48.29 24.29 -12.31
CA TYR A 98 47.43 25.17 -13.12
C TYR A 98 46.56 24.41 -14.16
N GLN A 99 46.17 23.18 -13.84
CA GLN A 99 45.31 22.40 -14.71
C GLN A 99 43.86 22.76 -14.47
N THR A 100 43.20 23.30 -15.50
CA THR A 100 41.77 23.60 -15.44
C THR A 100 40.97 22.30 -15.42
N LEU A 101 40.24 22.00 -14.34
CA LEU A 101 39.40 20.85 -14.21
C LEU A 101 38.02 21.11 -14.83
N GLN A 102 37.53 20.16 -15.62
CA GLN A 102 36.17 20.15 -16.13
C GLN A 102 35.23 19.58 -15.05
N ILE A 103 34.91 20.41 -14.03
CA ILE A 103 34.10 20.01 -12.86
C ILE A 103 32.71 19.49 -13.27
N ASN A 104 32.14 20.08 -14.31
CA ASN A 104 30.80 19.80 -14.83
C ASN A 104 30.79 18.94 -16.09
N ALA A 105 31.89 18.20 -16.36
CA ALA A 105 31.92 17.25 -17.47
C ALA A 105 30.76 16.26 -17.34
N GLN A 106 30.07 16.01 -18.44
CA GLN A 106 29.01 15.01 -18.52
C GLN A 106 29.51 13.77 -19.25
N ASP A 107 29.21 12.59 -18.73
CA ASP A 107 29.45 11.32 -19.40
C ASP A 107 28.40 11.09 -20.51
N LYS A 108 28.43 9.92 -21.19
CA LYS A 108 27.51 9.58 -22.29
C LYS A 108 26.03 9.49 -21.87
N ILE A 109 25.72 9.40 -20.60
CA ILE A 109 24.35 9.41 -20.05
C ILE A 109 24.04 10.72 -19.31
N GLY A 110 24.82 11.77 -19.58
CA GLY A 110 24.62 13.11 -19.04
C GLY A 110 24.99 13.30 -17.58
N LYS A 111 25.55 12.29 -16.90
CA LYS A 111 25.89 12.37 -15.48
C LYS A 111 27.18 13.13 -15.26
N THR A 112 27.19 14.07 -14.30
CA THR A 112 28.38 14.77 -13.83
C THR A 112 29.05 14.05 -12.66
N PRO A 113 30.30 14.38 -12.30
CA PRO A 113 30.94 13.87 -11.09
C PRO A 113 30.09 14.09 -9.84
N LEU A 114 29.32 15.20 -9.76
CA LEU A 114 28.43 15.48 -8.64
C LEU A 114 27.28 14.45 -8.54
N HIS A 115 26.68 14.04 -9.66
CA HIS A 115 25.68 12.97 -9.69
C HIS A 115 26.22 11.67 -9.08
N TYR A 116 27.43 11.26 -9.44
CA TYR A 116 28.06 10.05 -8.90
C TYR A 116 28.41 10.16 -7.43
N THR A 117 28.86 11.34 -6.99
CA THR A 117 29.15 11.60 -5.58
C THR A 117 27.90 11.45 -4.71
N LEU A 118 26.77 11.96 -5.19
CA LEU A 118 25.49 11.90 -4.47
C LEU A 118 24.83 10.50 -4.56
N SER A 119 25.11 9.73 -5.62
CA SER A 119 24.55 8.38 -5.78
C SER A 119 25.23 7.32 -4.91
N ASN A 120 26.53 7.47 -4.63
CA ASN A 120 27.40 6.42 -4.09
C ASN A 120 27.88 6.71 -2.67
N GLY A 121 27.19 6.23 -1.65
CA GLY A 121 27.64 6.30 -0.25
C GLY A 121 27.73 7.72 0.34
N CYS A 122 28.18 7.80 1.58
CA CYS A 122 28.33 9.09 2.28
C CYS A 122 29.71 9.70 1.96
N LYS A 123 29.82 10.45 0.86
CA LYS A 123 31.06 11.08 0.40
C LYS A 123 31.06 12.58 0.68
N LYS A 124 31.10 12.93 1.97
CA LYS A 124 30.97 14.32 2.42
C LYS A 124 32.14 15.20 1.97
N GLN A 125 33.36 14.65 1.94
CA GLN A 125 34.57 15.46 1.61
C GLN A 125 34.60 15.80 0.11
N ILE A 126 34.41 14.82 -0.76
CA ILE A 126 34.38 15.08 -2.20
C ILE A 126 33.19 15.98 -2.60
N LEU A 127 32.04 15.84 -1.95
CA LEU A 127 30.91 16.74 -2.13
C LEU A 127 31.27 18.20 -1.83
N ARG A 128 31.91 18.44 -0.65
CA ARG A 128 32.36 19.78 -0.27
C ARG A 128 33.32 20.39 -1.29
N VAL A 129 34.28 19.59 -1.75
CA VAL A 129 35.28 20.11 -2.68
C VAL A 129 34.65 20.41 -4.04
N LEU A 130 33.81 19.49 -4.58
CA LEU A 130 33.13 19.69 -5.86
C LEU A 130 32.26 20.95 -5.86
N LEU A 131 31.41 21.13 -4.86
CA LEU A 131 30.52 22.29 -4.77
C LEU A 131 31.30 23.59 -4.60
N ARG A 132 32.37 23.60 -3.77
CA ARG A 132 33.26 24.77 -3.62
C ARG A 132 34.02 25.10 -4.90
N LYS A 133 34.30 24.12 -5.74
CA LYS A 133 34.95 24.30 -7.05
C LYS A 133 33.95 24.62 -8.19
N GLY A 134 32.67 24.87 -7.88
CA GLY A 134 31.65 25.30 -8.81
C GLY A 134 30.95 24.14 -9.55
N ALA A 135 30.83 22.99 -8.91
CA ALA A 135 29.95 21.96 -9.46
C ALA A 135 28.50 22.47 -9.52
N ASP A 136 27.90 22.38 -10.70
CA ASP A 136 26.55 22.89 -10.93
C ASP A 136 25.50 21.88 -10.44
N SER A 137 24.69 22.32 -9.46
CA SER A 137 23.61 21.55 -8.85
C SER A 137 22.34 21.44 -9.69
N ASN A 138 22.32 22.09 -10.87
CA ASN A 138 21.15 22.17 -11.75
C ASN A 138 21.31 21.41 -13.07
N LEU A 139 22.51 20.93 -13.40
CA LEU A 139 22.71 20.11 -14.60
C LEU A 139 21.92 18.82 -14.48
N ALA A 140 21.13 18.53 -15.50
CA ALA A 140 20.36 17.29 -15.58
C ALA A 140 21.11 16.22 -16.38
N ASP A 141 20.96 14.95 -15.98
CA ASP A 141 21.38 13.80 -16.78
C ASP A 141 20.38 13.51 -17.92
N GLU A 142 20.64 12.47 -18.72
CA GLU A 142 19.73 12.08 -19.81
C GLU A 142 18.33 11.71 -19.36
N GLU A 143 18.14 11.30 -18.11
CA GLU A 143 16.80 11.03 -17.54
C GLU A 143 16.13 12.29 -16.96
N GLY A 144 16.78 13.43 -17.04
CA GLY A 144 16.30 14.70 -16.47
C GLY A 144 16.59 14.84 -14.98
N LEU A 145 17.34 13.90 -14.38
CA LEU A 145 17.68 13.95 -12.97
C LEU A 145 18.77 14.99 -12.73
N THR A 146 18.49 16.00 -11.92
CA THR A 146 19.52 16.91 -11.39
C THR A 146 20.16 16.33 -10.14
N PRO A 147 21.32 16.83 -9.70
CA PRO A 147 21.92 16.48 -8.40
C PRO A 147 20.92 16.57 -7.25
N THR A 148 20.00 17.55 -7.29
CA THR A 148 18.93 17.68 -6.28
C THR A 148 17.96 16.51 -6.28
N HIS A 149 17.60 15.98 -7.44
CA HIS A 149 16.80 14.73 -7.52
C HIS A 149 17.57 13.55 -6.93
N VAL A 150 18.86 13.44 -7.27
CA VAL A 150 19.70 12.31 -6.85
C VAL A 150 19.84 12.28 -5.32
N VAL A 151 20.09 13.41 -4.68
CA VAL A 151 20.21 13.46 -3.21
C VAL A 151 18.88 13.13 -2.53
N CYS A 152 17.75 13.56 -3.10
CA CYS A 152 16.41 13.27 -2.57
C CYS A 152 15.95 11.82 -2.84
N LYS A 153 16.54 11.15 -3.83
CA LYS A 153 16.24 9.74 -4.17
C LYS A 153 16.88 8.74 -3.20
N ARG A 154 17.76 9.17 -2.33
CA ARG A 154 18.44 8.30 -1.35
C ARG A 154 17.57 8.03 -0.14
N ASN A 155 17.51 6.75 0.25
CA ASN A 155 16.84 6.34 1.48
C ASN A 155 17.70 6.69 2.70
N ASN A 156 17.15 7.39 3.68
CA ASN A 156 17.70 7.61 5.03
C ASN A 156 19.08 8.31 5.13
N ASP A 157 19.51 9.06 4.10
CA ASP A 157 20.76 9.84 4.18
C ASP A 157 20.44 11.35 4.32
N ASP A 158 19.78 11.68 5.41
CA ASP A 158 19.35 13.05 5.71
C ASP A 158 20.53 14.01 5.90
N GLU A 159 21.69 13.51 6.39
CA GLU A 159 22.89 14.34 6.59
C GLU A 159 23.52 14.79 5.27
N LEU A 160 23.51 13.94 4.23
CA LEU A 160 24.08 14.31 2.93
C LEU A 160 23.23 15.38 2.25
N ALA A 161 21.91 15.28 2.37
CA ALA A 161 20.98 16.25 1.83
C ALA A 161 21.14 17.63 2.50
N GLU A 162 21.24 17.67 3.83
CA GLU A 162 21.50 18.91 4.56
C GLU A 162 22.82 19.53 4.12
N LEU A 163 23.90 18.77 4.10
CA LEU A 163 25.20 19.21 3.68
C LEU A 163 25.21 19.75 2.24
N PHE A 164 24.51 19.05 1.32
CA PHE A 164 24.37 19.50 -0.07
C PHE A 164 23.74 20.89 -0.16
N PHE A 165 22.64 21.08 0.56
CA PHE A 165 21.93 22.36 0.53
C PHE A 165 22.69 23.47 1.27
N GLU A 166 23.33 23.20 2.41
CA GLU A 166 24.13 24.17 3.16
C GLU A 166 25.28 24.71 2.31
N ILE A 167 26.05 23.85 1.65
CA ILE A 167 27.18 24.29 0.83
C ILE A 167 26.71 25.10 -0.38
N ASN A 168 25.59 24.74 -1.01
CA ASN A 168 25.05 25.55 -2.10
C ASN A 168 24.62 26.95 -1.62
N ASP A 169 24.01 27.05 -0.43
CA ASP A 169 23.63 28.32 0.18
C ASP A 169 24.89 29.18 0.53
N ASP A 170 25.91 28.55 1.12
CA ASP A 170 27.19 29.19 1.44
C ASP A 170 27.89 29.74 0.19
N ASN A 171 27.80 29.01 -0.92
CA ASN A 171 28.34 29.41 -2.22
C ASN A 171 27.43 30.38 -2.98
N GLN A 172 26.28 30.76 -2.43
CA GLN A 172 25.26 31.59 -3.09
C GLN A 172 24.77 30.99 -4.41
N GLN A 173 24.85 29.67 -4.55
CA GLN A 173 24.39 28.96 -5.75
C GLN A 173 22.89 28.68 -5.69
N ILE A 174 22.14 29.19 -6.66
CA ILE A 174 20.68 28.98 -6.73
C ILE A 174 20.41 27.54 -7.17
N VAL A 175 19.85 26.74 -6.26
CA VAL A 175 19.39 25.37 -6.54
C VAL A 175 17.95 25.41 -7.05
N GLN A 176 17.72 24.89 -8.26
CA GLN A 176 16.38 24.76 -8.83
C GLN A 176 15.66 23.57 -8.20
N VAL A 177 14.72 23.84 -7.27
CA VAL A 177 14.04 22.81 -6.46
C VAL A 177 12.74 22.28 -7.11
N ASN A 178 12.27 22.92 -8.20
CA ASN A 178 11.03 22.56 -8.90
C ASN A 178 11.26 21.91 -10.27
N THR A 179 12.49 21.50 -10.55
CA THR A 179 12.81 20.76 -11.79
C THR A 179 12.06 19.43 -11.83
N GLN A 180 11.67 19.01 -13.02
CA GLN A 180 11.03 17.71 -13.24
C GLN A 180 11.92 16.84 -14.13
N ASP A 181 12.06 15.57 -13.77
CA ASP A 181 12.71 14.57 -14.62
C ASP A 181 11.78 14.12 -15.78
N LYS A 182 12.23 13.18 -16.61
CA LYS A 182 11.42 12.66 -17.75
C LYS A 182 10.09 12.02 -17.33
N LEU A 183 9.97 11.55 -16.08
CA LEU A 183 8.73 11.03 -15.52
C LEU A 183 7.89 12.12 -14.84
N GLY A 184 8.29 13.38 -14.93
CA GLY A 184 7.65 14.50 -14.27
C GLY A 184 7.87 14.55 -12.75
N TRP A 185 8.72 13.69 -12.20
CA TRP A 185 9.00 13.70 -10.77
C TRP A 185 9.87 14.90 -10.39
N THR A 186 9.48 15.58 -9.31
CA THR A 186 10.30 16.63 -8.69
C THR A 186 11.15 16.05 -7.56
N PRO A 187 12.19 16.77 -7.09
CA PRO A 187 12.93 16.37 -5.88
C PRO A 187 12.03 16.09 -4.68
N LEU A 188 10.91 16.82 -4.53
CA LEU A 188 9.95 16.60 -3.45
C LEU A 188 9.21 15.26 -3.58
N HIS A 189 8.85 14.84 -4.79
CA HIS A 189 8.28 13.50 -5.02
C HIS A 189 9.25 12.41 -4.54
N TYR A 190 10.53 12.51 -4.92
CA TYR A 190 11.56 11.56 -4.47
C TYR A 190 11.78 11.58 -2.96
N ALA A 191 11.85 12.77 -2.35
CA ALA A 191 12.04 12.90 -0.91
C ALA A 191 10.90 12.24 -0.11
N LEU A 192 9.64 12.43 -0.55
CA LEU A 192 8.47 11.79 0.05
C LEU A 192 8.46 10.28 -0.20
N ALA A 193 8.74 9.86 -1.44
CA ALA A 193 8.83 8.46 -1.80
C ALA A 193 9.92 7.72 -1.01
N ASN A 194 10.97 8.36 -0.58
CA ASN A 194 12.10 7.76 0.14
C ASN A 194 12.15 8.08 1.64
N ASN A 195 11.08 8.69 2.19
CA ASN A 195 10.98 9.03 3.62
C ASN A 195 12.09 9.99 4.12
N GLY A 196 12.60 10.84 3.25
CA GLY A 196 13.67 11.80 3.53
C GLY A 196 13.13 13.04 4.25
N LYS A 197 12.94 12.96 5.57
CA LYS A 197 12.32 14.03 6.37
C LYS A 197 13.11 15.35 6.29
N ASN A 198 14.43 15.29 6.37
CA ASN A 198 15.28 16.49 6.29
C ASN A 198 15.34 17.04 4.87
N SER A 199 15.39 16.17 3.86
CA SER A 199 15.27 16.58 2.45
C SER A 199 13.95 17.31 2.18
N ILE A 200 12.82 16.80 2.70
CA ILE A 200 11.51 17.44 2.59
C ILE A 200 11.53 18.83 3.23
N ARG A 201 12.05 18.95 4.48
CA ARG A 201 12.15 20.24 5.17
C ARG A 201 13.05 21.21 4.42
N ALA A 202 14.22 20.75 3.95
CA ALA A 202 15.16 21.56 3.20
C ALA A 202 14.58 22.12 1.89
N LEU A 203 13.84 21.27 1.15
CA LEU A 203 13.14 21.67 -0.07
C LEU A 203 12.02 22.67 0.22
N LEU A 204 11.17 22.39 1.21
CA LEU A 204 10.05 23.28 1.57
C LEU A 204 10.54 24.64 2.10
N ARG A 205 11.65 24.70 2.84
CA ARG A 205 12.30 25.97 3.23
C ARG A 205 12.74 26.79 2.02
N ARG A 206 13.06 26.16 0.90
CA ARG A 206 13.48 26.82 -0.36
C ARG A 206 12.33 27.13 -1.30
N GLY A 207 11.08 26.91 -0.87
CA GLY A 207 9.89 27.30 -1.63
C GLY A 207 9.57 26.33 -2.75
N VAL A 208 9.88 25.03 -2.60
CA VAL A 208 9.40 24.03 -3.55
C VAL A 208 7.88 24.03 -3.62
N SER A 209 7.31 23.88 -4.83
CA SER A 209 5.87 23.78 -5.02
C SER A 209 5.37 22.41 -4.53
N PRO A 210 4.39 22.35 -3.59
CA PRO A 210 3.82 21.09 -3.12
C PRO A 210 2.79 20.49 -4.10
N ASN A 211 2.47 21.17 -5.21
CA ASN A 211 1.34 20.83 -6.08
C ASN A 211 1.73 20.42 -7.50
N LEU A 212 3.03 20.39 -7.83
CA LEU A 212 3.47 19.91 -9.15
C LEU A 212 3.09 18.44 -9.32
N VAL A 213 2.61 18.12 -10.51
CA VAL A 213 2.19 16.74 -10.84
C VAL A 213 3.25 16.04 -11.68
N ASN A 214 3.42 14.75 -11.48
CA ASN A 214 4.26 13.90 -12.32
C ASN A 214 3.50 13.43 -13.59
N ALA A 215 4.11 12.59 -14.42
CA ALA A 215 3.49 12.04 -15.61
C ALA A 215 2.24 11.20 -15.35
N GLU A 216 2.06 10.68 -14.13
CA GLU A 216 0.86 9.96 -13.69
C GLU A 216 -0.24 10.93 -13.19
N GLY A 217 -0.03 12.24 -13.21
CA GLY A 217 -0.91 13.23 -12.61
C GLY A 217 -0.82 13.28 -11.07
N SER A 218 0.11 12.54 -10.47
CA SER A 218 0.25 12.46 -9.01
C SER A 218 1.01 13.67 -8.46
N THR A 219 0.44 14.36 -7.47
CA THR A 219 1.14 15.38 -6.68
C THR A 219 2.02 14.73 -5.60
N PRO A 220 2.92 15.48 -4.97
CA PRO A 220 3.63 15.01 -3.77
C PRO A 220 2.73 14.40 -2.70
N LEU A 221 1.51 14.94 -2.51
CA LEU A 221 0.54 14.42 -1.54
C LEU A 221 -0.02 13.04 -1.91
N HIS A 222 -0.16 12.72 -3.23
CA HIS A 222 -0.52 11.36 -3.67
C HIS A 222 0.59 10.36 -3.31
N ILE A 223 1.86 10.76 -3.42
CA ILE A 223 3.01 9.89 -3.13
C ILE A 223 3.08 9.49 -1.65
N VAL A 224 2.66 10.38 -0.74
CA VAL A 224 2.64 10.10 0.71
C VAL A 224 1.90 8.79 1.02
N ASN A 225 0.78 8.51 0.35
CA ASN A 225 -0.06 7.34 0.62
C ASN A 225 0.57 5.99 0.22
N LYS A 226 1.57 6.01 -0.66
CA LYS A 226 2.27 4.79 -1.12
C LYS A 226 3.23 4.19 -0.08
N ARG A 227 3.36 4.78 1.16
CA ARG A 227 4.47 4.49 2.12
C ARG A 227 4.11 3.89 3.49
N GLY A 228 2.86 3.52 3.73
CA GLY A 228 2.47 2.81 4.96
C GLY A 228 2.77 3.59 6.26
N LYS A 229 3.49 3.00 7.20
CA LYS A 229 3.64 3.51 8.59
C LYS A 229 4.13 4.96 8.77
N ASN A 230 4.87 5.53 7.82
CA ASN A 230 5.41 6.87 7.93
C ASN A 230 4.57 7.95 7.23
N SER A 231 3.53 7.56 6.52
CA SER A 231 2.71 8.47 5.69
C SER A 231 2.17 9.66 6.48
N LEU A 232 1.64 9.43 7.69
CA LEU A 232 1.12 10.51 8.52
C LEU A 232 2.18 11.55 8.90
N VAL A 233 3.39 11.08 9.25
CA VAL A 233 4.49 12.00 9.63
C VAL A 233 4.90 12.86 8.45
N LEU A 234 5.01 12.27 7.25
CA LEU A 234 5.37 12.98 6.03
C LEU A 234 4.29 13.98 5.62
N ALA A 235 3.02 13.59 5.68
CA ALA A 235 1.89 14.47 5.43
C ALA A 235 1.89 15.67 6.38
N LYS A 236 2.08 15.45 7.68
CA LYS A 236 2.16 16.53 8.67
C LYS A 236 3.29 17.49 8.37
N ILE A 237 4.52 17.00 8.08
CA ILE A 237 5.65 17.86 7.71
C ILE A 237 5.29 18.70 6.48
N LEU A 238 4.67 18.10 5.46
CA LEU A 238 4.27 18.81 4.23
C LEU A 238 3.29 19.95 4.56
N PHE A 239 2.20 19.66 5.28
CA PHE A 239 1.20 20.66 5.63
C PHE A 239 1.77 21.77 6.53
N GLU A 240 2.44 21.43 7.64
CA GLU A 240 2.99 22.38 8.60
C GLU A 240 4.00 23.34 7.94
N MET A 241 4.90 22.80 7.12
CA MET A 241 5.90 23.63 6.45
C MET A 241 5.29 24.53 5.37
N CYS A 242 4.28 24.06 4.65
CA CYS A 242 3.58 24.86 3.66
C CYS A 242 2.73 25.96 4.32
N GLU A 243 2.03 25.67 5.43
CA GLU A 243 1.27 26.64 6.20
C GLU A 243 2.15 27.76 6.75
N ASN A 244 3.32 27.42 7.31
CA ASN A 244 4.30 28.39 7.80
C ASN A 244 4.77 29.36 6.72
N ARG A 245 4.73 28.92 5.45
CA ARG A 245 5.09 29.74 4.28
C ARG A 245 3.89 30.33 3.54
N ARG A 246 2.68 30.15 4.06
CA ARG A 246 1.42 30.54 3.40
C ARG A 246 1.26 29.93 2.00
N GLN A 247 1.78 28.74 1.81
CA GLN A 247 1.67 27.96 0.57
C GLN A 247 0.48 27.00 0.68
N LEU A 248 -0.46 27.07 -0.27
CA LEU A 248 -1.61 26.18 -0.29
C LEU A 248 -1.21 24.80 -0.81
N VAL A 249 -1.51 23.75 -0.04
CA VAL A 249 -1.47 22.36 -0.51
C VAL A 249 -2.84 21.99 -1.07
N GLN A 250 -2.89 21.67 -2.36
CA GLN A 250 -4.13 21.29 -3.03
C GLN A 250 -4.46 19.83 -2.71
N VAL A 251 -5.51 19.61 -1.93
CA VAL A 251 -5.87 18.27 -1.40
C VAL A 251 -6.80 17.48 -2.33
N ASN A 252 -7.46 18.16 -3.31
CA ASN A 252 -8.47 17.57 -4.19
C ASN A 252 -7.98 17.38 -5.63
N VAL A 253 -6.67 17.48 -5.88
CA VAL A 253 -6.11 17.20 -7.21
C VAL A 253 -6.36 15.74 -7.56
N GLN A 254 -6.74 15.49 -8.81
CA GLN A 254 -6.95 14.13 -9.32
C GLN A 254 -5.75 13.68 -10.15
N ASP A 255 -5.28 12.46 -9.93
CA ASP A 255 -4.28 11.81 -10.78
C ASP A 255 -4.88 11.35 -12.12
N ASN A 256 -4.08 10.71 -12.98
CA ASN A 256 -4.54 10.24 -14.28
C ASN A 256 -5.62 9.14 -14.22
N LEU A 257 -5.85 8.54 -13.08
CA LEU A 257 -6.96 7.62 -12.83
C LEU A 257 -8.18 8.33 -12.21
N GLY A 258 -8.08 9.64 -11.96
CA GLY A 258 -9.09 10.44 -11.29
C GLY A 258 -9.07 10.31 -9.77
N ASN A 259 -8.10 9.59 -9.19
CA ASN A 259 -8.02 9.45 -7.75
C ASN A 259 -7.48 10.73 -7.12
N THR A 260 -8.08 11.17 -6.03
CA THR A 260 -7.51 12.19 -5.12
C THR A 260 -6.61 11.51 -4.08
N PRO A 261 -5.79 12.28 -3.34
CA PRO A 261 -5.06 11.73 -2.19
C PRO A 261 -5.96 11.01 -1.18
N LEU A 262 -7.23 11.45 -1.02
CA LEU A 262 -8.19 10.78 -0.15
C LEU A 262 -8.58 9.38 -0.67
N HIS A 263 -8.84 9.22 -1.97
CA HIS A 263 -9.07 7.88 -2.56
C HIS A 263 -7.91 6.92 -2.27
N LEU A 264 -6.67 7.40 -2.45
CA LEU A 264 -5.48 6.57 -2.21
C LEU A 264 -5.27 6.25 -0.74
N SER A 265 -5.64 7.15 0.19
CA SER A 265 -5.53 6.86 1.63
C SER A 265 -6.55 5.82 2.08
N GLU A 266 -7.76 5.85 1.53
CA GLU A 266 -8.77 4.82 1.81
C GLU A 266 -8.37 3.46 1.24
N ALA A 267 -7.93 3.41 -0.02
CA ALA A 267 -7.42 2.18 -0.65
C ALA A 267 -6.19 1.59 0.07
N ALA A 268 -5.38 2.43 0.69
CA ALA A 268 -4.24 2.00 1.50
C ALA A 268 -4.59 1.66 2.95
N LEU A 269 -5.86 1.74 3.34
CA LEU A 269 -6.36 1.57 4.71
C LEU A 269 -5.61 2.47 5.73
N ASN A 270 -5.27 3.69 5.31
CA ASN A 270 -4.47 4.64 6.10
C ASN A 270 -5.38 5.66 6.79
N ASP A 271 -6.10 5.20 7.81
CA ASP A 271 -7.07 5.98 8.58
C ASP A 271 -6.50 7.31 9.11
N ASP A 272 -5.25 7.33 9.55
CA ASP A 272 -4.64 8.54 10.10
C ASP A 272 -4.39 9.63 9.04
N VAL A 273 -4.01 9.23 7.82
CA VAL A 273 -3.86 10.18 6.70
C VAL A 273 -5.21 10.62 6.19
N SER A 274 -6.19 9.72 6.09
CA SER A 274 -7.59 10.05 5.73
C SER A 274 -8.17 11.10 6.67
N LYS A 275 -8.01 10.91 7.99
CA LYS A 275 -8.38 11.90 9.02
C LYS A 275 -7.74 13.26 8.79
N LEU A 276 -6.45 13.27 8.48
CA LEU A 276 -5.71 14.51 8.23
C LEU A 276 -6.24 15.20 6.97
N LEU A 277 -6.44 14.46 5.87
CA LEU A 277 -6.94 15.00 4.60
C LEU A 277 -8.34 15.58 4.74
N LEU A 278 -9.27 14.86 5.39
CA LEU A 278 -10.62 15.34 5.66
C LEU A 278 -10.61 16.62 6.51
N ARG A 279 -9.72 16.71 7.51
CA ARG A 279 -9.55 17.94 8.30
C ARG A 279 -8.93 19.10 7.53
N LYS A 280 -8.26 18.82 6.43
CA LYS A 280 -7.66 19.79 5.50
C LYS A 280 -8.54 20.05 4.27
N ASP A 281 -9.85 19.87 4.38
CA ASP A 281 -10.86 20.15 3.37
C ASP A 281 -10.82 19.24 2.13
N ALA A 282 -10.38 17.99 2.30
CA ALA A 282 -10.56 16.99 1.24
C ALA A 282 -12.07 16.74 1.03
N ASP A 283 -12.48 16.80 -0.24
CA ASP A 283 -13.88 16.57 -0.63
C ASP A 283 -14.17 15.05 -0.65
N PRO A 284 -15.11 14.55 0.18
CA PRO A 284 -15.48 13.15 0.26
C PRO A 284 -16.28 12.65 -0.95
N ASN A 285 -16.68 13.54 -1.87
CA ASN A 285 -17.62 13.25 -2.95
C ASN A 285 -16.97 13.25 -4.35
N VAL A 286 -15.69 13.56 -4.46
CA VAL A 286 -14.99 13.49 -5.74
C VAL A 286 -15.07 12.06 -6.28
N VAL A 287 -15.36 11.93 -7.58
CA VAL A 287 -15.39 10.62 -8.25
C VAL A 287 -14.14 10.42 -9.09
N ASN A 288 -13.59 9.22 -9.07
CA ASN A 288 -12.48 8.85 -9.97
C ASN A 288 -13.01 8.42 -11.36
N LYS A 289 -12.14 7.98 -12.27
CA LYS A 289 -12.53 7.54 -13.62
C LYS A 289 -13.42 6.31 -13.66
N GLU A 290 -13.47 5.52 -12.58
CA GLU A 290 -14.38 4.39 -12.41
C GLU A 290 -15.73 4.80 -11.81
N GLY A 291 -15.92 6.10 -11.51
CA GLY A 291 -17.10 6.64 -10.83
C GLY A 291 -17.09 6.40 -9.32
N LEU A 292 -15.99 5.88 -8.77
CA LEU A 292 -15.87 5.60 -7.34
C LEU A 292 -15.62 6.89 -6.56
N THR A 293 -16.36 7.10 -5.47
CA THR A 293 -16.03 8.07 -4.42
C THR A 293 -15.13 7.41 -3.37
N PRO A 294 -14.46 8.17 -2.49
CA PRO A 294 -13.75 7.59 -1.34
C PRO A 294 -14.61 6.61 -0.51
N LEU A 295 -15.92 6.90 -0.36
CA LEU A 295 -16.85 6.02 0.36
C LEU A 295 -17.08 4.68 -0.37
N HIS A 296 -17.10 4.65 -1.71
CA HIS A 296 -17.16 3.38 -2.45
C HIS A 296 -15.91 2.54 -2.17
N ILE A 297 -14.71 3.14 -2.13
CA ILE A 297 -13.46 2.44 -1.83
C ILE A 297 -13.49 1.83 -0.43
N ILE A 298 -13.94 2.59 0.58
CA ILE A 298 -14.12 2.09 1.96
C ILE A 298 -15.04 0.85 1.96
N CYS A 299 -16.12 0.89 1.17
CA CYS A 299 -17.10 -0.21 1.12
C CYS A 299 -16.67 -1.39 0.24
N ASP A 300 -15.69 -1.22 -0.65
CA ASP A 300 -15.15 -2.29 -1.51
C ASP A 300 -14.06 -3.11 -0.82
N GLU A 301 -13.42 -2.56 0.22
CA GLU A 301 -12.41 -3.26 1.01
C GLU A 301 -13.05 -4.25 1.99
N SER A 302 -12.53 -5.47 2.03
CA SER A 302 -13.07 -6.57 2.88
C SER A 302 -12.86 -6.37 4.39
N HIS A 303 -12.13 -5.33 4.80
CA HIS A 303 -11.76 -5.07 6.20
C HIS A 303 -11.92 -3.57 6.51
N ASP A 304 -13.10 -3.19 6.97
CA ASP A 304 -13.31 -1.84 7.54
C ASP A 304 -12.80 -1.81 8.99
N PHE A 305 -11.55 -1.47 9.22
CA PHE A 305 -10.97 -1.26 10.57
C PHE A 305 -11.53 0.00 11.28
N GLY A 306 -12.78 0.36 11.05
CA GLY A 306 -13.42 1.56 11.59
C GLY A 306 -13.22 2.80 10.71
N LEU A 307 -12.75 2.62 9.48
CA LEU A 307 -12.57 3.71 8.50
C LEU A 307 -13.90 4.42 8.21
N ALA A 308 -14.96 3.67 7.91
CA ALA A 308 -16.28 4.24 7.63
C ALA A 308 -16.80 5.10 8.79
N LYS A 309 -16.68 4.60 10.04
CA LYS A 309 -17.09 5.34 11.22
C LYS A 309 -16.31 6.64 11.40
N THR A 310 -15.01 6.58 11.17
CA THR A 310 -14.14 7.75 11.25
C THR A 310 -14.46 8.76 10.15
N PHE A 311 -14.65 8.26 8.92
CA PHE A 311 -15.02 9.05 7.76
C PHE A 311 -16.30 9.85 8.00
N PHE A 312 -17.39 9.19 8.38
CA PHE A 312 -18.66 9.87 8.68
C PHE A 312 -18.52 10.84 9.84
N LYS A 313 -17.90 10.43 10.95
CA LYS A 313 -17.71 11.30 12.12
C LYS A 313 -17.04 12.62 11.77
N ILE A 314 -15.94 12.59 10.98
CA ILE A 314 -15.21 13.82 10.63
C ILE A 314 -16.06 14.70 9.69
N ASN A 315 -16.74 14.10 8.71
CA ASN A 315 -17.58 14.86 7.79
C ASN A 315 -18.79 15.50 8.52
N ASP A 316 -19.41 14.79 9.48
CA ASP A 316 -20.49 15.32 10.33
C ASP A 316 -19.98 16.47 11.22
N ASP A 317 -18.84 16.29 11.90
CA ASP A 317 -18.22 17.33 12.73
C ASP A 317 -17.92 18.60 11.90
N ARG A 318 -17.61 18.44 10.63
CA ARG A 318 -17.34 19.54 9.68
C ARG A 318 -18.59 20.04 8.93
N LYS A 319 -19.73 19.39 9.13
CA LYS A 319 -20.98 19.67 8.40
C LYS A 319 -20.82 19.51 6.88
N GLN A 320 -19.98 18.60 6.46
CA GLN A 320 -19.72 18.29 5.06
C GLN A 320 -20.66 17.17 4.61
N LEU A 321 -21.50 17.43 3.61
CA LEU A 321 -22.46 16.45 3.11
C LEU A 321 -21.74 15.34 2.36
N VAL A 322 -21.97 14.10 2.76
CA VAL A 322 -21.50 12.90 2.05
C VAL A 322 -22.59 12.39 1.13
N GLN A 323 -22.28 12.18 -0.15
CA GLN A 323 -23.22 11.64 -1.15
C GLN A 323 -23.29 10.10 -1.04
N VAL A 324 -24.01 9.62 -0.02
CA VAL A 324 -24.12 8.18 0.31
C VAL A 324 -24.72 7.36 -0.84
N ASN A 325 -25.58 7.97 -1.66
CA ASN A 325 -26.30 7.33 -2.76
C ASN A 325 -25.64 7.54 -4.14
N ALA A 326 -24.39 8.03 -4.19
CA ALA A 326 -23.64 8.11 -5.42
C ALA A 326 -23.51 6.71 -6.06
N LYS A 327 -23.53 6.67 -7.40
CA LYS A 327 -23.37 5.43 -8.16
C LYS A 327 -22.05 5.45 -8.92
N ASP A 328 -21.35 4.33 -8.90
CA ASP A 328 -20.16 4.13 -9.74
C ASP A 328 -20.55 3.89 -11.22
N ASN A 329 -19.58 3.70 -12.10
CA ASN A 329 -19.82 3.45 -13.52
C ASN A 329 -20.53 2.13 -13.83
N LEU A 330 -20.59 1.22 -12.86
CA LEU A 330 -21.37 -0.03 -12.94
C LEU A 330 -22.78 0.14 -12.35
N GLY A 331 -23.14 1.33 -11.90
CA GLY A 331 -24.42 1.66 -11.27
C GLY A 331 -24.54 1.19 -9.83
N ARG A 332 -23.44 0.76 -9.18
CA ARG A 332 -23.42 0.29 -7.78
C ARG A 332 -23.32 1.45 -6.81
N THR A 333 -24.02 1.36 -5.70
CA THR A 333 -23.90 2.29 -4.57
C THR A 333 -22.95 1.73 -3.50
N SER A 334 -22.49 2.60 -2.60
CA SER A 334 -21.68 2.19 -1.44
C SER A 334 -22.40 1.14 -0.57
N LEU A 335 -23.74 1.22 -0.45
CA LEU A 335 -24.53 0.21 0.27
C LEU A 335 -24.43 -1.17 -0.40
N GLN A 336 -24.52 -1.23 -1.73
CA GLN A 336 -24.40 -2.50 -2.46
C GLN A 336 -23.02 -3.12 -2.31
N LEU A 337 -21.95 -2.32 -2.33
CA LEU A 337 -20.59 -2.80 -2.07
C LEU A 337 -20.43 -3.29 -0.63
N ALA A 338 -20.93 -2.55 0.35
CA ALA A 338 -20.88 -2.95 1.77
C ALA A 338 -21.63 -4.28 2.01
N VAL A 339 -22.78 -4.49 1.35
CA VAL A 339 -23.53 -5.74 1.41
C VAL A 339 -22.76 -6.87 0.74
N ALA A 340 -22.19 -6.65 -0.44
CA ALA A 340 -21.38 -7.64 -1.16
C ALA A 340 -20.15 -8.09 -0.35
N ASN A 341 -19.51 -7.17 0.37
CA ASN A 341 -18.33 -7.45 1.19
C ASN A 341 -18.66 -7.83 2.65
N LEU A 342 -19.94 -8.02 2.98
CA LEU A 342 -20.43 -8.43 4.29
C LEU A 342 -20.00 -7.50 5.44
N LEU A 343 -19.92 -6.20 5.19
CA LEU A 343 -19.50 -5.16 6.13
C LEU A 343 -20.68 -4.73 7.02
N THR A 344 -21.04 -5.55 7.99
CA THR A 344 -22.23 -5.37 8.82
C THR A 344 -22.33 -3.98 9.45
N ASP A 345 -21.26 -3.48 10.06
CA ASP A 345 -21.28 -2.19 10.78
C ASP A 345 -21.32 -1.00 9.80
N VAL A 346 -20.73 -1.16 8.59
CA VAL A 346 -20.80 -0.15 7.53
C VAL A 346 -22.20 -0.05 6.96
N VAL A 347 -22.91 -1.17 6.80
CA VAL A 347 -24.32 -1.19 6.36
C VAL A 347 -25.18 -0.36 7.30
N ASP A 348 -25.04 -0.51 8.62
CA ASP A 348 -25.77 0.31 9.58
C ASP A 348 -25.45 1.81 9.45
N LEU A 349 -24.15 2.14 9.35
CA LEU A 349 -23.71 3.54 9.18
C LEU A 349 -24.29 4.16 7.90
N LEU A 350 -24.28 3.44 6.79
CA LEU A 350 -24.83 3.92 5.53
C LEU A 350 -26.35 4.15 5.63
N LEU A 351 -27.08 3.24 6.26
CA LEU A 351 -28.53 3.39 6.50
C LEU A 351 -28.85 4.56 7.43
N ASP A 352 -28.03 4.76 8.47
CA ASP A 352 -28.17 5.90 9.40
C ASP A 352 -27.92 7.24 8.71
N HIS A 353 -27.05 7.26 7.67
CA HIS A 353 -26.76 8.45 6.86
C HIS A 353 -27.61 8.57 5.59
N GLY A 354 -28.73 7.84 5.50
CA GLY A 354 -29.73 8.00 4.46
C GLY A 354 -29.45 7.22 3.16
N ALA A 355 -28.81 6.07 3.24
CA ALA A 355 -28.74 5.16 2.10
C ALA A 355 -30.15 4.74 1.67
N ASN A 356 -30.43 4.87 0.36
CA ASN A 356 -31.78 4.68 -0.19
C ASN A 356 -32.06 3.21 -0.51
N LEU A 357 -32.99 2.62 0.21
CA LEU A 357 -33.46 1.25 0.00
C LEU A 357 -34.43 1.08 -1.18
N SER A 358 -35.11 2.16 -1.62
CA SER A 358 -36.08 2.05 -2.74
C SER A 358 -35.41 1.74 -4.08
N SER A 359 -34.14 2.08 -4.23
CA SER A 359 -33.33 1.78 -5.42
C SER A 359 -32.26 0.72 -5.16
N PHE A 360 -32.28 0.10 -3.99
CA PHE A 360 -31.35 -0.97 -3.63
C PHE A 360 -31.79 -2.27 -4.31
N PHE A 361 -30.83 -3.04 -4.78
CA PHE A 361 -30.99 -4.43 -5.22
C PHE A 361 -29.79 -5.23 -4.72
N PHE A 362 -30.01 -6.48 -4.40
CA PHE A 362 -28.94 -7.35 -3.91
C PHE A 362 -27.85 -7.53 -4.96
N PRO A 363 -26.57 -7.47 -4.56
CA PRO A 363 -25.46 -7.81 -5.43
C PRO A 363 -25.60 -9.26 -5.93
N PRO A 364 -25.16 -9.60 -7.17
CA PRO A 364 -25.21 -10.96 -7.65
C PRO A 364 -24.36 -11.89 -6.77
N ALA A 365 -24.76 -13.17 -6.67
CA ALA A 365 -24.09 -14.14 -5.81
C ALA A 365 -22.56 -14.26 -6.05
N SER A 366 -22.11 -14.01 -7.28
CA SER A 366 -20.70 -13.98 -7.66
C SER A 366 -19.91 -12.84 -7.02
N SER A 367 -20.57 -11.76 -6.61
CA SER A 367 -19.93 -10.58 -6.00
C SER A 367 -19.74 -10.71 -4.49
N PHE A 368 -20.43 -11.68 -3.85
CA PHE A 368 -20.33 -11.84 -2.41
C PHE A 368 -19.00 -12.43 -2.00
N GLY A 369 -18.31 -11.75 -1.09
CA GLY A 369 -17.12 -12.26 -0.42
C GLY A 369 -15.88 -12.36 -1.31
N LEU A 370 -15.82 -11.69 -2.47
CA LEU A 370 -14.65 -11.72 -3.34
C LEU A 370 -13.36 -11.27 -2.61
N GLY A 371 -13.46 -10.34 -1.69
CA GLY A 371 -12.34 -9.91 -0.84
C GLY A 371 -11.95 -10.89 0.27
N LEU A 372 -12.77 -11.92 0.55
CA LEU A 372 -12.57 -12.86 1.64
C LEU A 372 -11.83 -14.15 1.22
N GLU A 373 -11.67 -14.41 -0.08
CA GLU A 373 -11.03 -15.63 -0.60
C GLU A 373 -9.53 -15.76 -0.31
N ILE A 374 -8.90 -14.71 0.21
CA ILE A 374 -7.43 -14.66 0.39
C ILE A 374 -6.94 -15.31 1.69
N ARG A 375 -7.83 -15.68 2.63
CA ARG A 375 -7.43 -16.29 3.92
C ARG A 375 -8.09 -17.64 4.15
N LEU A 376 -7.29 -18.69 4.02
CA LEU A 376 -7.61 -20.12 4.25
C LEU A 376 -7.75 -20.45 5.75
N GLU A 377 -8.73 -19.89 6.46
CA GLU A 377 -9.04 -20.34 7.83
C GLU A 377 -10.37 -21.10 7.87
N LYS A 378 -10.34 -22.31 8.42
CA LYS A 378 -11.49 -23.24 8.50
C LYS A 378 -12.70 -22.73 9.32
N SER A 379 -12.53 -21.62 10.07
CA SER A 379 -13.61 -20.96 10.83
C SER A 379 -14.42 -19.92 10.03
N ILE A 380 -14.09 -19.73 8.76
CA ILE A 380 -14.61 -18.65 7.90
C ILE A 380 -16.13 -18.76 7.73
N ASN A 381 -16.67 -19.99 7.59
CA ASN A 381 -18.06 -20.21 7.21
C ASN A 381 -19.08 -19.61 8.20
N LEU A 382 -18.83 -19.69 9.52
CA LEU A 382 -19.78 -19.16 10.51
C LEU A 382 -19.85 -17.64 10.48
N LYS A 383 -18.70 -16.96 10.36
CA LYS A 383 -18.64 -15.50 10.30
C LYS A 383 -19.38 -14.97 9.08
N GLN A 384 -19.18 -15.57 7.92
CA GLN A 384 -19.80 -15.16 6.66
C GLN A 384 -21.30 -15.38 6.67
N VAL A 385 -21.75 -16.57 7.13
CA VAL A 385 -23.16 -16.89 7.25
C VAL A 385 -23.85 -15.92 8.23
N SER A 386 -23.24 -15.70 9.39
CA SER A 386 -23.78 -14.80 10.40
C SER A 386 -23.82 -13.35 9.92
N SER A 387 -22.76 -12.87 9.23
CA SER A 387 -22.72 -11.52 8.66
C SER A 387 -23.83 -11.32 7.63
N ALA A 388 -24.01 -12.28 6.72
CA ALA A 388 -25.03 -12.21 5.70
C ALA A 388 -26.45 -12.15 6.31
N LEU A 389 -26.74 -13.03 7.27
CA LEU A 389 -28.03 -13.05 7.95
C LEU A 389 -28.30 -11.79 8.80
N VAL A 390 -27.26 -11.24 9.44
CA VAL A 390 -27.38 -9.97 10.16
C VAL A 390 -27.65 -8.81 9.21
N ILE A 391 -27.02 -8.78 8.04
CA ILE A 391 -27.26 -7.74 7.02
C ILE A 391 -28.72 -7.82 6.54
N ILE A 392 -29.21 -9.02 6.23
CA ILE A 392 -30.61 -9.23 5.86
C ILE A 392 -31.53 -8.67 6.95
N GLU A 393 -31.34 -9.09 8.20
CA GLU A 393 -32.13 -8.62 9.34
C GLU A 393 -32.12 -7.09 9.49
N ARG A 394 -30.97 -6.45 9.24
CA ARG A 394 -30.83 -4.99 9.30
C ARG A 394 -31.56 -4.27 8.18
N LEU A 395 -31.47 -4.77 6.96
CA LEU A 395 -32.20 -4.25 5.81
C LEU A 395 -33.71 -4.38 5.99
N GLU A 396 -34.20 -5.54 6.45
CA GLU A 396 -35.62 -5.77 6.76
C GLU A 396 -36.15 -4.84 7.84
N ARG A 397 -35.39 -4.63 8.93
CA ARG A 397 -35.75 -3.68 10.00
C ARG A 397 -35.87 -2.23 9.51
N ARG A 398 -35.22 -1.90 8.41
CA ARG A 398 -35.28 -0.57 7.76
C ARG A 398 -36.30 -0.52 6.62
N GLY A 399 -37.14 -1.56 6.48
CA GLY A 399 -38.25 -1.61 5.53
C GLY A 399 -37.88 -2.14 4.13
N TYR A 400 -36.75 -2.83 4.00
CA TYR A 400 -36.45 -3.58 2.78
C TYR A 400 -37.18 -4.93 2.83
N GLU A 401 -37.97 -5.22 1.81
CA GLU A 401 -38.63 -6.51 1.66
C GLU A 401 -37.85 -7.36 0.67
N LEU A 402 -37.25 -8.47 1.18
CA LEU A 402 -36.57 -9.41 0.29
C LEU A 402 -37.56 -10.05 -0.65
N ASP A 403 -37.22 -10.08 -1.91
CA ASP A 403 -37.97 -10.84 -2.90
C ASP A 403 -37.37 -12.26 -3.13
N GLN A 404 -38.03 -13.04 -3.97
CA GLN A 404 -37.59 -14.40 -4.30
C GLN A 404 -36.24 -14.42 -5.00
N THR A 405 -35.90 -13.39 -5.79
CA THR A 405 -34.62 -13.27 -6.49
C THR A 405 -33.49 -13.02 -5.49
N ASP A 406 -33.72 -12.14 -4.51
CA ASP A 406 -32.79 -11.86 -3.42
C ASP A 406 -32.54 -13.12 -2.58
N ALA A 407 -33.61 -13.83 -2.22
CA ALA A 407 -33.54 -15.07 -1.48
C ALA A 407 -32.70 -16.12 -2.20
N LEU A 408 -32.92 -16.30 -3.51
CA LEU A 408 -32.12 -17.22 -4.32
C LEU A 408 -30.67 -16.82 -4.43
N THR A 409 -30.39 -15.53 -4.50
CA THR A 409 -29.01 -15.01 -4.49
C THR A 409 -28.31 -15.38 -3.19
N MET A 410 -28.98 -15.22 -2.06
CA MET A 410 -28.44 -15.61 -0.75
C MET A 410 -28.32 -17.13 -0.59
N ILE A 411 -29.28 -17.89 -1.11
CA ILE A 411 -29.22 -19.35 -1.13
C ILE A 411 -28.00 -19.83 -1.93
N LYS A 412 -27.73 -19.25 -3.12
CA LYS A 412 -26.54 -19.54 -3.93
C LYS A 412 -25.25 -19.16 -3.22
N PHE A 413 -25.25 -18.05 -2.50
CA PHE A 413 -24.12 -17.65 -1.67
C PHE A 413 -23.83 -18.69 -0.59
N PHE A 414 -24.84 -19.17 0.14
CA PHE A 414 -24.64 -20.18 1.18
C PHE A 414 -24.16 -21.53 0.64
N THR A 415 -24.54 -21.92 -0.60
CA THR A 415 -24.04 -23.14 -1.23
C THR A 415 -22.54 -23.10 -1.52
N LYS A 416 -22.01 -21.94 -1.88
CA LYS A 416 -20.57 -21.75 -2.15
C LYS A 416 -19.69 -22.16 -0.95
N TYR A 417 -20.22 -22.07 0.26
CA TYR A 417 -19.48 -22.36 1.50
C TYR A 417 -19.75 -23.74 2.09
N GLU A 418 -20.40 -24.66 1.33
CA GLU A 418 -20.66 -26.06 1.74
C GLU A 418 -21.32 -26.20 3.13
N VAL A 419 -22.12 -25.18 3.54
CA VAL A 419 -22.75 -25.12 4.88
C VAL A 419 -23.94 -26.03 5.04
N PHE A 420 -24.27 -26.86 4.05
CA PHE A 420 -25.38 -27.81 4.05
C PHE A 420 -24.98 -29.23 4.48
N GLU A 421 -23.72 -29.48 4.73
CA GLU A 421 -23.32 -30.76 5.28
C GLU A 421 -24.00 -30.98 6.64
N LYS A 422 -24.67 -32.13 6.77
CA LYS A 422 -25.37 -32.50 7.99
C LYS A 422 -24.39 -32.48 9.15
N SER A 423 -24.63 -31.61 10.13
CA SER A 423 -23.84 -31.66 11.36
C SER A 423 -24.03 -33.04 11.96
N THR A 424 -22.97 -33.82 12.01
CA THR A 424 -23.02 -35.18 12.51
C THR A 424 -23.43 -35.13 14.00
N ASN A 425 -24.07 -36.20 14.50
CA ASN A 425 -24.36 -36.38 15.94
C ASN A 425 -23.12 -36.32 16.85
N LEU A 426 -21.94 -36.06 16.25
CA LEU A 426 -20.66 -35.90 16.91
C LEU A 426 -20.66 -34.75 17.92
N VAL A 427 -21.25 -33.58 17.57
CA VAL A 427 -21.29 -32.42 18.48
C VAL A 427 -22.08 -32.73 19.74
N LYS A 428 -23.21 -33.43 19.63
CA LYS A 428 -24.01 -33.90 20.77
C LYS A 428 -23.22 -34.92 21.62
N SER A 429 -22.42 -35.76 20.96
CA SER A 429 -21.52 -36.71 21.65
C SER A 429 -20.41 -35.98 22.40
N TRP A 430 -19.83 -34.92 21.83
CA TRP A 430 -18.78 -34.14 22.46
C TRP A 430 -19.26 -33.36 23.69
N CYS A 431 -20.49 -32.87 23.69
CA CYS A 431 -21.08 -32.24 24.87
C CYS A 431 -21.21 -33.23 26.07
N LYS A 432 -21.12 -34.55 25.84
CA LYS A 432 -21.00 -35.57 26.90
C LYS A 432 -19.54 -35.79 27.35
N ASN A 433 -18.55 -35.35 26.56
CA ASN A 433 -17.15 -35.41 26.94
C ASN A 433 -16.84 -34.31 27.95
N LYS A 434 -16.34 -34.70 29.16
CA LYS A 434 -16.08 -33.75 30.25
C LYS A 434 -15.10 -32.62 29.88
N GLY A 435 -14.11 -32.89 29.03
CA GLY A 435 -13.13 -31.89 28.59
C GLY A 435 -13.75 -30.85 27.71
N PHE A 436 -14.35 -31.25 26.58
CA PHE A 436 -15.01 -30.33 25.63
C PHE A 436 -16.17 -29.58 26.30
N ALA A 437 -17.03 -30.29 27.05
CA ALA A 437 -18.19 -29.68 27.72
C ALA A 437 -17.78 -28.58 28.71
N ARG A 438 -16.64 -28.76 29.40
CA ARG A 438 -16.11 -27.73 30.31
C ARG A 438 -15.74 -26.45 29.58
N GLU A 439 -15.03 -26.53 28.47
CA GLU A 439 -14.62 -25.35 27.69
C GLU A 439 -15.83 -24.71 26.99
N ALA A 440 -16.67 -25.49 26.35
CA ALA A 440 -17.90 -25.00 25.71
C ALA A 440 -18.89 -24.35 26.72
N LYS A 441 -18.90 -24.75 27.99
CA LYS A 441 -19.72 -24.11 29.04
C LYS A 441 -19.18 -22.77 29.49
N LYS A 442 -17.87 -22.52 29.37
CA LYS A 442 -17.27 -21.19 29.66
C LYS A 442 -17.70 -20.12 28.67
N VAL A 443 -17.94 -20.52 27.42
CA VAL A 443 -18.39 -19.62 26.37
C VAL A 443 -19.87 -19.32 26.57
N LYS A 444 -20.17 -18.12 27.04
CA LYS A 444 -21.54 -17.64 27.30
C LYS A 444 -22.05 -16.79 26.15
N ILE A 445 -23.20 -17.18 25.59
CA ILE A 445 -23.94 -16.40 24.58
C ILE A 445 -24.84 -15.41 25.31
N ARG A 446 -25.47 -15.88 26.39
CA ARG A 446 -26.21 -15.13 27.40
C ARG A 446 -25.88 -15.65 28.80
N PRO A 447 -26.19 -14.95 29.89
CA PRO A 447 -25.91 -15.42 31.25
C PRO A 447 -26.38 -16.86 31.51
N GLU A 448 -27.56 -17.20 31.00
CA GLU A 448 -28.20 -18.50 31.21
C GLU A 448 -27.91 -19.51 30.08
N LEU A 449 -27.28 -19.11 28.97
CA LEU A 449 -27.11 -19.95 27.78
C LEU A 449 -25.63 -20.04 27.39
N SER A 450 -25.02 -21.22 27.56
CA SER A 450 -23.66 -21.49 27.10
C SER A 450 -23.65 -22.05 25.67
N LEU A 451 -22.46 -22.05 25.04
CA LEU A 451 -22.25 -22.68 23.75
C LEU A 451 -22.59 -24.19 23.78
N CYS A 452 -22.29 -24.87 24.91
CA CYS A 452 -22.66 -26.27 25.10
C CYS A 452 -24.18 -26.44 25.11
N ASP A 453 -24.91 -25.58 25.79
CA ASP A 453 -26.37 -25.62 25.81
C ASP A 453 -26.95 -25.39 24.43
N LEU A 454 -26.40 -24.40 23.69
CA LEU A 454 -26.82 -24.13 22.30
C LEU A 454 -26.62 -25.33 21.37
N PHE A 455 -25.53 -26.10 21.52
CA PHE A 455 -25.32 -27.30 20.72
C PHE A 455 -26.37 -28.39 20.97
N LEU A 456 -26.90 -28.46 22.19
CA LEU A 456 -27.91 -29.45 22.58
C LEU A 456 -29.33 -29.08 22.11
N LEU A 457 -29.60 -27.80 21.87
CA LEU A 457 -30.89 -27.35 21.40
C LEU A 457 -31.19 -27.86 19.98
N ARG A 458 -32.46 -28.07 19.69
CA ARG A 458 -32.94 -28.26 18.31
C ARG A 458 -32.88 -26.94 17.55
N PRO A 459 -32.73 -26.95 16.21
CA PRO A 459 -32.74 -25.72 15.42
C PRO A 459 -33.92 -24.78 15.68
N GLU A 460 -35.13 -25.35 15.87
CA GLU A 460 -36.37 -24.59 16.13
C GLU A 460 -36.37 -23.95 17.54
N GLU A 461 -35.75 -24.59 18.52
CA GLU A 461 -35.60 -24.04 19.86
C GLU A 461 -34.52 -22.94 19.87
N ALA A 462 -33.40 -23.19 19.18
CA ALA A 462 -32.32 -22.23 19.03
C ALA A 462 -32.79 -20.93 18.35
N LYS A 463 -33.67 -21.04 17.34
CA LYS A 463 -34.30 -19.91 16.62
C LYS A 463 -35.05 -18.96 17.56
N LYS A 464 -35.71 -19.49 18.60
CA LYS A 464 -36.48 -18.69 19.56
C LYS A 464 -35.58 -17.99 20.61
N LEU A 465 -34.42 -18.58 20.87
CA LEU A 465 -33.53 -18.16 21.97
C LEU A 465 -32.36 -17.29 21.50
N VAL A 466 -31.87 -17.46 20.26
CA VAL A 466 -30.64 -16.79 19.80
C VAL A 466 -30.90 -16.02 18.51
N THR A 467 -30.51 -14.76 18.50
CA THR A 467 -30.62 -13.86 17.34
C THR A 467 -29.43 -14.00 16.39
N TYR A 468 -29.58 -13.57 15.12
CA TYR A 468 -28.45 -13.55 14.17
C TYR A 468 -27.28 -12.69 14.67
N THR A 469 -27.58 -11.56 15.34
CA THR A 469 -26.56 -10.70 15.95
C THR A 469 -25.76 -11.42 17.04
N GLU A 470 -26.36 -12.30 17.83
CA GLU A 470 -25.65 -13.08 18.86
C GLU A 470 -24.76 -14.16 18.24
N TYR A 471 -25.22 -14.81 17.17
CA TYR A 471 -24.37 -15.72 16.39
C TYR A 471 -23.17 -14.98 15.75
N PHE A 472 -23.39 -13.78 15.24
CA PHE A 472 -22.32 -12.95 14.68
C PHE A 472 -21.29 -12.55 15.77
N LYS A 473 -21.74 -12.14 16.95
CA LYS A 473 -20.85 -11.87 18.08
C LYS A 473 -20.06 -13.10 18.48
N LEU A 474 -20.71 -14.26 18.53
CA LEU A 474 -20.05 -15.54 18.82
C LEU A 474 -18.99 -15.87 17.76
N ALA A 475 -19.33 -15.72 16.46
CA ALA A 475 -18.41 -15.98 15.36
C ALA A 475 -17.14 -15.12 15.39
N ASN A 476 -17.24 -13.90 15.92
CA ASN A 476 -16.12 -12.96 16.07
C ASN A 476 -15.45 -12.98 17.46
N SER A 477 -15.86 -13.88 18.36
CA SER A 477 -15.32 -13.94 19.72
C SER A 477 -13.99 -14.69 19.77
N ALA A 478 -13.13 -14.30 20.73
CA ALA A 478 -11.89 -15.02 21.04
C ALA A 478 -12.14 -16.42 21.67
N ALA A 479 -13.41 -16.73 21.98
CA ALA A 479 -13.79 -17.97 22.65
C ALA A 479 -13.48 -19.25 21.83
N TRP A 480 -13.27 -19.11 20.53
CA TRP A 480 -12.87 -20.23 19.65
C TRP A 480 -11.45 -20.74 19.94
N TRP A 481 -10.57 -19.93 20.52
CA TRP A 481 -9.20 -20.33 20.87
C TRP A 481 -9.15 -21.42 21.95
N ASP A 482 -10.19 -21.50 22.79
CA ASP A 482 -10.29 -22.49 23.86
C ASP A 482 -10.91 -23.82 23.40
N ILE A 483 -11.47 -23.86 22.18
CA ILE A 483 -12.09 -25.05 21.58
C ILE A 483 -11.02 -25.89 20.87
N PRO A 484 -10.94 -27.23 21.12
CA PRO A 484 -10.00 -28.09 20.41
C PRO A 484 -10.15 -28.01 18.89
N GLU A 485 -9.04 -27.82 18.17
CA GLU A 485 -9.02 -27.57 16.71
C GLU A 485 -9.83 -28.60 15.90
N ALA A 486 -9.70 -29.89 16.23
CA ALA A 486 -10.45 -30.96 15.57
C ALA A 486 -11.97 -30.84 15.73
N SER A 487 -12.44 -30.09 16.75
CA SER A 487 -13.86 -29.89 17.03
C SER A 487 -14.44 -28.63 16.41
N ILE A 488 -13.61 -27.70 15.93
CA ILE A 488 -14.07 -26.39 15.44
C ILE A 488 -15.00 -26.56 14.25
N GLN A 489 -14.58 -27.24 13.19
CA GLN A 489 -15.36 -27.36 11.95
C GLN A 489 -16.76 -27.98 12.17
N PRO A 490 -16.93 -29.12 12.86
CA PRO A 490 -18.26 -29.64 13.15
C PRO A 490 -19.11 -28.72 14.03
N CYS A 491 -18.51 -27.98 14.97
CA CYS A 491 -19.21 -26.98 15.75
C CYS A 491 -19.73 -25.83 14.88
N VAL A 492 -18.88 -25.33 13.98
CA VAL A 492 -19.24 -24.27 13.02
C VAL A 492 -20.41 -24.73 12.13
N LEU A 493 -20.33 -25.93 11.56
CA LEU A 493 -21.41 -26.50 10.73
C LEU A 493 -22.73 -26.61 11.52
N ASN A 494 -22.69 -27.07 12.77
CA ASN A 494 -23.88 -27.14 13.62
C ASN A 494 -24.51 -25.77 13.87
N LEU A 495 -23.70 -24.76 14.12
CA LEU A 495 -24.19 -23.39 14.32
C LEU A 495 -24.74 -22.80 13.02
N CYS A 496 -24.08 -23.04 11.89
CA CYS A 496 -24.59 -22.63 10.56
C CYS A 496 -25.94 -23.31 10.27
N GLU A 497 -26.07 -24.62 10.53
CA GLU A 497 -27.32 -25.35 10.36
C GLU A 497 -28.47 -24.71 11.14
N LYS A 498 -28.23 -24.36 12.43
CA LYS A 498 -29.24 -23.73 13.28
C LYS A 498 -29.66 -22.33 12.81
N GLN A 499 -28.70 -21.52 12.37
CA GLN A 499 -28.98 -20.16 11.86
C GLN A 499 -29.76 -20.21 10.54
N LEU A 500 -29.29 -21.05 9.61
CA LEU A 500 -29.85 -21.13 8.28
C LEU A 500 -31.25 -21.78 8.27
N ARG A 501 -31.59 -22.64 9.25
CA ARG A 501 -32.88 -23.28 9.35
C ARG A 501 -34.04 -22.28 9.30
N ARG A 502 -33.91 -21.15 10.01
CA ARG A 502 -34.94 -20.11 10.02
C ARG A 502 -35.13 -19.50 8.64
N PHE A 503 -34.01 -19.15 7.98
CA PHE A 503 -34.01 -18.52 6.65
C PHE A 503 -34.58 -19.48 5.60
N PHE A 504 -34.04 -20.70 5.52
CA PHE A 504 -34.48 -21.69 4.54
C PHE A 504 -35.93 -22.14 4.71
N ARG A 505 -36.41 -22.32 5.95
CA ARG A 505 -37.77 -22.71 6.20
C ARG A 505 -38.77 -21.65 5.70
N HIS A 506 -38.49 -20.38 5.94
CA HIS A 506 -39.35 -19.30 5.47
C HIS A 506 -39.48 -19.33 3.94
N TRP A 507 -38.37 -19.34 3.25
CA TRP A 507 -38.33 -19.33 1.78
C TRP A 507 -38.77 -20.63 1.18
N ALA A 508 -38.41 -21.78 1.76
CA ALA A 508 -38.88 -23.07 1.29
C ALA A 508 -40.42 -23.19 1.34
N LEU A 509 -41.08 -22.60 2.35
CA LEU A 509 -42.52 -22.56 2.41
C LEU A 509 -43.14 -21.78 1.25
N GLU A 510 -42.62 -20.60 0.95
CA GLU A 510 -43.04 -19.78 -0.18
C GLU A 510 -42.83 -20.52 -1.53
N PHE A 511 -41.64 -21.04 -1.75
CA PHE A 511 -41.32 -21.78 -2.96
C PHE A 511 -42.11 -23.09 -3.07
N PHE A 512 -42.38 -23.78 -1.98
CA PHE A 512 -43.22 -24.98 -1.96
C PHE A 512 -44.65 -24.69 -2.36
N LEU A 513 -45.23 -23.59 -1.86
CA LEU A 513 -46.56 -23.14 -2.26
C LEU A 513 -46.67 -22.89 -3.79
N ILE A 514 -45.61 -22.31 -4.37
CA ILE A 514 -45.54 -22.15 -5.84
C ILE A 514 -45.51 -23.50 -6.56
N LEU A 515 -44.67 -24.45 -6.10
CA LEU A 515 -44.54 -25.76 -6.68
C LEU A 515 -45.87 -26.55 -6.70
N ILE A 516 -46.60 -26.48 -5.59
CA ILE A 516 -47.89 -27.15 -5.47
C ILE A 516 -49.06 -26.32 -6.03
N ARG A 517 -48.77 -25.14 -6.61
CA ARG A 517 -49.77 -24.20 -7.17
C ARG A 517 -50.87 -23.83 -6.16
N ASN A 518 -50.50 -23.60 -4.90
CA ASN A 518 -51.39 -23.25 -3.78
C ASN A 518 -52.54 -24.25 -3.56
N ARG A 519 -52.30 -25.54 -3.81
CA ARG A 519 -53.33 -26.57 -3.68
C ARG A 519 -53.59 -27.03 -2.24
N LEU A 520 -52.67 -26.74 -1.34
CA LEU A 520 -52.80 -27.03 0.11
C LEU A 520 -52.79 -25.73 0.92
N PRO A 521 -53.53 -25.67 2.04
CA PRO A 521 -53.43 -24.57 2.98
C PRO A 521 -52.00 -24.43 3.53
N ILE A 522 -51.60 -23.18 3.82
CA ILE A 522 -50.27 -22.84 4.26
C ILE A 522 -49.85 -23.57 5.55
N GLU A 523 -50.83 -23.81 6.43
CA GLU A 523 -50.62 -24.51 7.71
C GLU A 523 -50.18 -25.96 7.49
N PHE A 524 -50.76 -26.65 6.50
CA PHE A 524 -50.36 -28.01 6.14
C PHE A 524 -48.98 -28.04 5.47
N CYS A 525 -48.66 -27.06 4.64
CA CYS A 525 -47.35 -26.94 4.03
C CYS A 525 -46.26 -26.67 5.09
N ASP A 526 -46.55 -25.81 6.06
CA ASP A 526 -45.67 -25.50 7.17
C ASP A 526 -45.44 -26.76 8.06
N MET A 527 -46.50 -27.54 8.33
CA MET A 527 -46.38 -28.81 9.04
C MET A 527 -45.50 -29.84 8.31
N ILE A 528 -45.64 -29.95 6.98
CA ILE A 528 -44.82 -30.85 6.17
C ILE A 528 -43.35 -30.49 6.24
N LEU A 529 -43.03 -29.20 6.14
CA LEU A 529 -41.65 -28.69 6.17
C LEU A 529 -41.05 -28.68 7.59
N ASP A 530 -41.90 -28.84 8.63
CA ASP A 530 -41.47 -28.89 10.03
C ASP A 530 -41.01 -30.28 10.48
N GLU A 531 -41.24 -31.32 9.67
CA GLU A 531 -40.76 -32.65 9.99
C GLU A 531 -39.25 -32.68 10.19
N GLU A 532 -38.78 -33.37 11.23
CA GLU A 532 -37.33 -33.53 11.56
C GLU A 532 -36.55 -34.23 10.43
N SER A 533 -37.23 -34.85 9.49
CA SER A 533 -36.63 -35.51 8.33
C SER A 533 -36.04 -34.51 7.31
N PHE A 534 -36.58 -33.30 7.19
CA PHE A 534 -36.10 -32.29 6.26
C PHE A 534 -34.83 -31.61 6.78
N THR A 535 -33.74 -31.70 6.01
CA THR A 535 -32.48 -30.99 6.26
C THR A 535 -32.50 -29.64 5.58
N ASN A 536 -31.53 -28.73 5.91
CA ASN A 536 -31.35 -27.49 5.16
C ASN A 536 -31.07 -27.75 3.68
N LYS A 537 -30.47 -28.90 3.34
CA LYS A 537 -30.22 -29.32 1.97
C LYS A 537 -31.52 -29.65 1.23
N ASP A 538 -32.48 -30.30 1.91
CA ASP A 538 -33.78 -30.62 1.33
C ASP A 538 -34.59 -29.34 1.09
N LEU A 539 -34.59 -28.39 2.05
CA LEU A 539 -35.20 -27.08 1.91
C LEU A 539 -34.60 -26.27 0.77
N TYR A 540 -33.27 -26.33 0.62
CA TYR A 540 -32.56 -25.76 -0.51
C TYR A 540 -33.02 -26.32 -1.86
N HIS A 541 -33.17 -27.66 -1.99
CA HIS A 541 -33.64 -28.29 -3.20
C HIS A 541 -35.09 -27.89 -3.56
N ILE A 542 -35.94 -27.68 -2.55
CA ILE A 542 -37.28 -27.14 -2.76
C ILE A 542 -37.22 -25.75 -3.40
N CYS A 543 -36.36 -24.87 -2.86
CA CYS A 543 -36.19 -23.53 -3.41
C CYS A 543 -35.69 -23.56 -4.86
N LEU A 544 -34.73 -24.43 -5.20
CA LEU A 544 -34.21 -24.55 -6.55
C LEU A 544 -35.25 -25.14 -7.53
N ALA A 545 -35.97 -26.17 -7.11
CA ALA A 545 -36.99 -26.81 -7.96
C ALA A 545 -38.10 -25.83 -8.38
N ALA A 546 -38.48 -24.91 -7.49
CA ALA A 546 -39.50 -23.91 -7.78
C ALA A 546 -39.09 -22.92 -8.88
N THR A 547 -37.78 -22.74 -9.10
CA THR A 547 -37.25 -21.80 -10.09
C THR A 547 -36.86 -22.46 -11.42
N GLY A 548 -37.03 -23.78 -11.54
CA GLY A 548 -36.61 -24.53 -12.73
C GLY A 548 -35.10 -24.63 -12.92
N GLN A 549 -34.33 -24.39 -11.87
CA GLN A 549 -32.85 -24.43 -11.85
C GLN A 549 -32.35 -25.75 -11.20
N SER A 550 -32.98 -26.91 -11.51
CA SER A 550 -32.56 -28.24 -11.02
C SER A 550 -31.32 -28.75 -11.75
#